data_b35cbc181849eb23cf02753292f34a8c
#
_entry.id   b35cbc181849eb23cf02753292f34a8c
#
_cell.length_a   1.000
_cell.length_b   1.000
_cell.length_c   1.000
_cell.angle_alpha   90.00
_cell.angle_beta   90.00
_cell.angle_gamma   90.00
#
_symmetry.space_group_name_H-M   'P 1'
#
loop_
_entity.id
_entity.type
_entity.pdbx_description
1 polymer ?
#
loop_
_entity_poly.entity_id
_entity_poly.type
_entity_poly.pdbx_seq_one_letter_code
_entity_poly.pdbx_strand_id
1 'polypeptide(L)'
;LGMEMDGSEVERLLCALGLTVTAIGEGQWRVEVPSHRFDISLEVDLIEELARLYGYNRLPVRYPQARLAPQAKAEARSDLPELRRLLVARGYQEAITYSFIDPKQFELFSPDLEPLLLANPISNDMAAMRASLWPGLVKALQHNLNRQQDRVRLFESGLRFVGQLEGLKQESMLAGVVCGTRFPEGWAQGR
;
A
#
# COMPACT_ATOMS: atom_id res chain seq x y z
N LEU A 1 0.63 21.92 18.75
CA LEU A 1 -0.66 22.57 18.43
C LEU A 1 -0.52 23.76 17.48
N GLY A 2 0.70 24.25 17.27
CA GLY A 2 0.94 25.46 16.47
C GLY A 2 0.57 26.77 17.19
N MET A 3 0.33 26.71 18.49
CA MET A 3 0.04 27.86 19.36
C MET A 3 0.66 27.63 20.75
N GLU A 4 0.83 28.68 21.47
CA GLU A 4 1.15 28.60 22.90
C GLU A 4 -0.14 28.42 23.71
N MET A 5 -0.09 27.56 24.71
CA MET A 5 -1.17 27.31 25.65
C MET A 5 -0.65 27.57 27.06
N ASP A 6 -1.44 28.25 27.86
CA ASP A 6 -1.09 28.48 29.25
C ASP A 6 -0.96 27.18 30.04
N GLY A 7 0.08 27.07 30.88
CA GLY A 7 0.34 25.85 31.66
C GLY A 7 -0.82 25.46 32.56
N SER A 8 -1.50 26.45 33.15
CA SER A 8 -2.69 26.19 33.97
C SER A 8 -3.86 25.60 33.17
N GLU A 9 -4.01 25.98 31.91
CA GLU A 9 -5.02 25.42 31.01
C GLU A 9 -4.64 23.99 30.61
N VAL A 10 -3.36 23.70 30.37
CA VAL A 10 -2.85 22.35 30.10
C VAL A 10 -3.19 21.42 31.28
N GLU A 11 -2.83 21.83 32.49
CA GLU A 11 -3.13 21.05 33.70
C GLU A 11 -4.63 20.85 33.89
N ARG A 12 -5.42 21.89 33.73
CA ARG A 12 -6.88 21.83 33.87
C ARG A 12 -7.50 20.82 32.89
N LEU A 13 -7.08 20.84 31.62
CA LEU A 13 -7.62 19.95 30.58
C LEU A 13 -7.23 18.50 30.82
N LEU A 14 -5.97 18.24 31.14
CA LEU A 14 -5.49 16.87 31.41
C LEU A 14 -6.10 16.30 32.70
N CYS A 15 -6.21 17.09 33.76
CA CYS A 15 -6.88 16.67 35.00
C CYS A 15 -8.38 16.38 34.77
N ALA A 16 -9.04 17.13 33.89
CA ALA A 16 -10.45 16.87 33.53
C ALA A 16 -10.67 15.51 32.86
N LEU A 17 -9.63 14.92 32.29
CA LEU A 17 -9.63 13.54 31.72
C LEU A 17 -9.33 12.47 32.78
N GLY A 18 -9.13 12.83 34.04
CA GLY A 18 -8.78 11.93 35.10
C GLY A 18 -7.28 11.54 35.15
N LEU A 19 -6.44 12.29 34.44
CA LEU A 19 -4.98 12.13 34.51
C LEU A 19 -4.44 12.83 35.76
N THR A 20 -3.42 12.26 36.42
CA THR A 20 -2.70 12.94 37.48
C THR A 20 -1.55 13.73 36.87
N VAL A 21 -1.59 15.05 37.04
CA VAL A 21 -0.61 15.97 36.43
C VAL A 21 0.20 16.66 37.52
N THR A 22 1.53 16.62 37.40
CA THR A 22 2.45 17.27 38.33
C THR A 22 3.47 18.11 37.54
N ALA A 23 3.52 19.39 37.76
CA ALA A 23 4.54 20.27 37.16
C ALA A 23 5.93 19.90 37.69
N ILE A 24 6.90 19.70 36.80
CA ILE A 24 8.30 19.37 37.13
C ILE A 24 9.29 20.42 36.66
N GLY A 25 8.83 21.40 35.89
CA GLY A 25 9.62 22.48 35.35
C GLY A 25 8.78 23.45 34.53
N GLU A 26 9.39 24.49 34.01
CA GLU A 26 8.71 25.42 33.12
C GLU A 26 8.33 24.73 31.81
N GLY A 27 7.02 24.65 31.52
CA GLY A 27 6.48 23.95 30.35
C GLY A 27 6.65 22.42 30.36
N GLN A 28 6.92 21.83 31.53
CA GLN A 28 7.12 20.38 31.66
C GLN A 28 6.25 19.78 32.76
N TRP A 29 5.58 18.70 32.44
CA TRP A 29 4.70 17.98 33.37
C TRP A 29 5.02 16.49 33.38
N ARG A 30 4.90 15.92 34.56
CA ARG A 30 4.80 14.46 34.72
C ARG A 30 3.32 14.12 34.75
N VAL A 31 2.91 13.22 33.85
CA VAL A 31 1.53 12.79 33.74
C VAL A 31 1.46 11.30 34.06
N GLU A 32 0.63 10.94 35.03
CA GLU A 32 0.33 9.56 35.37
C GLU A 32 -0.99 9.18 34.71
N VAL A 33 -0.93 8.15 33.88
CA VAL A 33 -2.05 7.68 33.07
C VAL A 33 -2.76 6.53 33.80
N PRO A 34 -4.08 6.62 34.04
CA PRO A 34 -4.82 5.56 34.68
C PRO A 34 -4.92 4.31 33.79
N SER A 35 -5.04 3.14 34.39
CA SER A 35 -4.98 1.84 33.70
C SER A 35 -6.05 1.62 32.64
N HIS A 36 -7.16 2.35 32.67
CA HIS A 36 -8.21 2.25 31.68
C HIS A 36 -7.93 3.08 30.40
N ARG A 37 -6.90 3.96 30.42
CA ARG A 37 -6.45 4.75 29.27
C ARG A 37 -5.20 4.11 28.65
N PHE A 38 -5.35 2.91 28.12
CA PHE A 38 -4.29 2.14 27.44
C PHE A 38 -3.86 2.75 26.10
N ASP A 39 -4.58 3.72 25.61
CA ASP A 39 -4.37 4.49 24.39
C ASP A 39 -3.29 5.58 24.55
N ILE A 40 -3.00 6.03 25.78
CA ILE A 40 -2.03 7.10 26.05
C ILE A 40 -0.71 6.48 26.47
N SER A 41 0.30 6.58 25.63
CA SER A 41 1.65 6.08 25.89
C SER A 41 2.78 7.05 25.53
N LEU A 42 2.51 8.00 24.66
CA LEU A 42 3.46 8.99 24.16
C LEU A 42 3.03 10.41 24.48
N GLU A 43 3.98 11.34 24.46
CA GLU A 43 3.69 12.77 24.62
C GLU A 43 2.68 13.27 23.58
N VAL A 44 2.78 12.77 22.34
CA VAL A 44 1.87 13.16 21.26
C VAL A 44 0.42 12.79 21.54
N ASP A 45 0.16 11.71 22.27
CA ASP A 45 -1.19 11.31 22.66
C ASP A 45 -1.81 12.34 23.62
N LEU A 46 -1.01 12.88 24.54
CA LEU A 46 -1.44 13.98 25.43
C LEU A 46 -1.70 15.28 24.65
N ILE A 47 -0.89 15.57 23.64
CA ILE A 47 -1.11 16.72 22.74
C ILE A 47 -2.41 16.56 21.96
N GLU A 48 -2.74 15.36 21.53
CA GLU A 48 -4.03 15.07 20.87
C GLU A 48 -5.20 15.35 21.84
N GLU A 49 -5.14 14.86 23.07
CA GLU A 49 -6.17 15.07 24.07
C GLU A 49 -6.37 16.57 24.37
N LEU A 50 -5.29 17.32 24.49
CA LEU A 50 -5.35 18.79 24.64
C LEU A 50 -6.04 19.43 23.43
N ALA A 51 -5.69 19.05 22.21
CA ALA A 51 -6.30 19.58 21.00
C ALA A 51 -7.80 19.28 20.94
N ARG A 52 -8.18 18.07 21.30
CA ARG A 52 -9.57 17.59 21.30
C ARG A 52 -10.44 18.38 22.31
N LEU A 53 -9.96 18.53 23.54
CA LEU A 53 -10.69 19.23 24.58
C LEU A 53 -10.72 20.76 24.38
N TYR A 54 -9.60 21.32 23.91
CA TYR A 54 -9.53 22.74 23.56
C TYR A 54 -10.46 23.07 22.43
N GLY A 55 -10.63 22.13 21.49
CA GLY A 55 -11.47 22.21 20.31
C GLY A 55 -10.72 22.51 19.03
N TYR A 56 -10.73 21.58 18.09
CA TYR A 56 -10.00 21.68 16.82
C TYR A 56 -10.31 22.95 16.03
N ASN A 57 -11.54 23.45 16.09
CA ASN A 57 -11.95 24.68 15.40
C ASN A 57 -11.33 25.97 15.99
N ARG A 58 -10.74 25.87 17.17
CA ARG A 58 -10.06 27.00 17.85
C ARG A 58 -8.55 27.01 17.61
N LEU A 59 -8.02 25.91 17.02
CA LEU A 59 -6.61 25.82 16.67
C LEU A 59 -6.29 26.71 15.46
N PRO A 60 -5.17 27.43 15.45
CA PRO A 60 -4.80 28.29 14.33
C PRO A 60 -4.43 27.46 13.11
N VAL A 61 -4.95 27.83 11.96
CA VAL A 61 -4.50 27.28 10.67
C VAL A 61 -3.16 27.93 10.31
N ARG A 62 -2.11 27.12 10.26
CA ARG A 62 -0.76 27.58 9.86
C ARG A 62 -0.32 26.86 8.60
N TYR A 63 0.14 27.63 7.63
CA TYR A 63 0.75 27.07 6.42
C TYR A 63 2.24 26.82 6.67
N PRO A 64 2.77 25.63 6.34
CA PRO A 64 4.19 25.38 6.47
C PRO A 64 4.98 26.27 5.50
N GLN A 65 6.04 26.86 5.99
CA GLN A 65 6.99 27.59 5.16
C GLN A 65 8.19 26.69 4.89
N ALA A 66 8.44 26.38 3.63
CA ALA A 66 9.58 25.58 3.23
C ALA A 66 10.23 26.17 1.97
N ARG A 67 11.55 26.05 1.86
CA ARG A 67 12.24 26.31 0.59
C ARG A 67 11.94 25.16 -0.36
N LEU A 68 11.12 25.42 -1.36
CA LEU A 68 10.87 24.46 -2.43
C LEU A 68 12.01 24.58 -3.46
N ALA A 69 12.82 23.53 -3.56
CA ALA A 69 13.77 23.36 -4.65
C ALA A 69 13.15 22.39 -5.66
N PRO A 70 12.63 22.86 -6.80
CA PRO A 70 12.10 21.98 -7.84
C PRO A 70 13.22 21.06 -8.32
N GLN A 71 13.03 19.75 -8.20
CA GLN A 71 13.93 18.79 -8.82
C GLN A 71 13.53 18.62 -10.28
N ALA A 72 14.50 18.75 -11.18
CA ALA A 72 14.28 18.44 -12.59
C ALA A 72 13.90 16.97 -12.71
N LYS A 73 12.78 16.71 -13.38
CA LYS A 73 12.40 15.33 -13.73
C LYS A 73 13.37 14.83 -14.81
N ALA A 74 13.83 13.59 -14.67
CA ALA A 74 14.61 12.96 -15.73
C ALA A 74 13.75 12.86 -17.00
N GLU A 75 14.29 13.24 -18.16
CA GLU A 75 13.58 13.24 -19.44
C GLU A 75 13.09 11.84 -19.85
N ALA A 76 13.82 10.80 -19.46
CA ALA A 76 13.51 9.40 -19.77
C ALA A 76 12.70 8.68 -18.67
N ARG A 77 11.91 9.38 -17.88
CA ARG A 77 11.09 8.76 -16.86
C ARG A 77 9.71 8.41 -17.40
N SER A 78 9.42 7.11 -17.52
CA SER A 78 8.07 6.61 -17.78
C SER A 78 7.37 6.35 -16.44
N ASP A 79 6.28 7.04 -16.19
CA ASP A 79 5.45 6.82 -15.01
C ASP A 79 4.52 5.63 -15.22
N LEU A 80 4.29 4.83 -14.16
CA LEU A 80 3.36 3.69 -14.22
C LEU A 80 1.96 4.07 -14.72
N PRO A 81 1.35 5.21 -14.34
CA PRO A 81 0.09 5.66 -14.90
C PRO A 81 0.13 5.87 -16.43
N GLU A 82 1.25 6.29 -16.98
CA GLU A 82 1.42 6.44 -18.42
C GLU A 82 1.47 5.08 -19.14
N LEU A 83 2.22 4.14 -18.59
CA LEU A 83 2.29 2.76 -19.10
C LEU A 83 0.92 2.08 -19.06
N ARG A 84 0.16 2.24 -17.97
CA ARG A 84 -1.21 1.73 -17.87
C ARG A 84 -2.12 2.33 -18.94
N ARG A 85 -2.10 3.65 -19.12
CA ARG A 85 -2.89 4.32 -20.16
C ARG A 85 -2.53 3.83 -21.55
N LEU A 86 -1.25 3.64 -21.83
CA LEU A 86 -0.76 3.10 -23.10
C LEU A 86 -1.31 1.70 -23.36
N LEU A 87 -1.26 0.81 -22.38
CA LEU A 87 -1.75 -0.57 -22.50
C LEU A 87 -3.27 -0.61 -22.68
N VAL A 88 -4.00 0.18 -21.89
CA VAL A 88 -5.46 0.31 -22.04
C VAL A 88 -5.83 0.86 -23.42
N ALA A 89 -5.13 1.88 -23.92
CA ALA A 89 -5.36 2.42 -25.27
C ALA A 89 -5.08 1.39 -26.39
N ARG A 90 -4.25 0.37 -26.10
CA ARG A 90 -3.98 -0.77 -27.01
C ARG A 90 -4.92 -1.94 -26.82
N GLY A 91 -5.97 -1.78 -26.00
CA GLY A 91 -7.01 -2.78 -25.77
C GLY A 91 -6.64 -3.87 -24.77
N TYR A 92 -5.67 -3.62 -23.88
CA TYR A 92 -5.41 -4.48 -22.74
C TYR A 92 -6.30 -4.09 -21.57
N GLN A 93 -6.68 -5.06 -20.78
CA GLN A 93 -7.39 -4.88 -19.52
C GLN A 93 -6.43 -5.13 -18.36
N GLU A 94 -6.45 -4.26 -17.35
CA GLU A 94 -5.65 -4.46 -16.15
C GLU A 94 -6.27 -5.56 -15.29
N ALA A 95 -5.44 -6.51 -14.90
CA ALA A 95 -5.77 -7.53 -13.93
C ALA A 95 -5.01 -7.26 -12.63
N ILE A 96 -5.63 -7.57 -11.51
CA ILE A 96 -4.99 -7.56 -10.19
C ILE A 96 -5.13 -8.97 -9.64
N THR A 97 -4.00 -9.65 -9.50
CA THR A 97 -3.99 -11.04 -9.02
C THR A 97 -3.35 -11.15 -7.64
N TYR A 98 -3.58 -12.28 -6.98
CA TYR A 98 -3.02 -12.50 -5.65
C TYR A 98 -1.49 -12.59 -5.67
N SER A 99 -0.86 -12.04 -4.64
CA SER A 99 0.58 -12.19 -4.40
C SER A 99 0.96 -13.58 -3.87
N PHE A 100 -0.03 -14.39 -3.53
CA PHE A 100 0.13 -15.75 -3.04
C PHE A 100 -0.29 -16.74 -4.11
N ILE A 101 0.54 -17.74 -4.36
CA ILE A 101 0.35 -18.76 -5.43
C ILE A 101 0.59 -20.17 -4.90
N ASP A 102 0.16 -21.13 -5.66
CA ASP A 102 0.47 -22.54 -5.41
C ASP A 102 1.98 -22.79 -5.56
N PRO A 103 2.64 -23.45 -4.59
CA PRO A 103 4.05 -23.84 -4.70
C PRO A 103 4.39 -24.58 -6.00
N LYS A 104 3.48 -25.38 -6.52
CA LYS A 104 3.66 -26.08 -7.82
C LYS A 104 3.72 -25.09 -9.00
N GLN A 105 2.91 -24.04 -8.95
CA GLN A 105 3.00 -22.97 -9.94
C GLN A 105 4.29 -22.16 -9.79
N PHE A 106 4.75 -21.98 -8.55
CA PHE A 106 6.03 -21.33 -8.32
C PHE A 106 7.17 -22.08 -9.00
N GLU A 107 7.28 -23.38 -8.79
CA GLU A 107 8.29 -24.25 -9.43
C GLU A 107 8.23 -24.18 -10.97
N LEU A 108 7.02 -24.15 -11.54
CA LEU A 108 6.83 -24.08 -12.99
C LEU A 108 7.31 -22.75 -13.60
N PHE A 109 7.04 -21.63 -12.94
CA PHE A 109 7.33 -20.28 -13.48
C PHE A 109 8.64 -19.67 -12.99
N SER A 110 9.24 -20.25 -11.96
CA SER A 110 10.49 -19.73 -11.33
C SER A 110 11.33 -20.88 -10.79
N PRO A 111 11.73 -21.85 -11.63
CA PRO A 111 12.42 -23.08 -11.19
C PRO A 111 13.78 -22.82 -10.53
N ASP A 112 14.42 -21.72 -10.87
CA ASP A 112 15.76 -21.36 -10.36
C ASP A 112 15.73 -20.58 -9.03
N LEU A 113 14.55 -20.36 -8.47
CA LEU A 113 14.34 -19.59 -7.24
C LEU A 113 13.76 -20.48 -6.13
N GLU A 114 14.12 -20.18 -4.90
CA GLU A 114 13.47 -20.78 -3.74
C GLU A 114 12.20 -20.02 -3.36
N PRO A 115 11.06 -20.72 -3.14
CA PRO A 115 9.82 -20.08 -2.75
C PRO A 115 9.88 -19.57 -1.30
N LEU A 116 9.43 -18.35 -1.07
CA LEU A 116 9.12 -17.86 0.27
C LEU A 116 7.74 -18.40 0.67
N LEU A 117 7.73 -19.37 1.58
CA LEU A 117 6.51 -20.01 2.05
C LEU A 117 5.88 -19.23 3.21
N LEU A 118 4.54 -19.20 3.23
CA LEU A 118 3.77 -18.61 4.34
C LEU A 118 3.65 -19.61 5.49
N ALA A 119 3.81 -19.13 6.71
CA ALA A 119 3.65 -19.97 7.92
C ALA A 119 2.19 -20.39 8.14
N ASN A 120 1.21 -19.56 7.75
CA ASN A 120 -0.21 -19.78 7.93
C ASN A 120 -0.99 -19.36 6.67
N PRO A 121 -0.87 -20.10 5.56
CA PRO A 121 -1.57 -19.76 4.33
C PRO A 121 -3.09 -19.93 4.48
N ILE A 122 -3.85 -19.11 3.75
CA ILE A 122 -5.33 -19.21 3.73
C ILE A 122 -5.76 -20.57 3.14
N SER A 123 -5.00 -21.08 2.17
CA SER A 123 -5.20 -22.40 1.54
C SER A 123 -3.87 -22.89 0.98
N ASN A 124 -3.76 -24.22 0.75
CA ASN A 124 -2.54 -24.84 0.23
C ASN A 124 -2.13 -24.35 -1.16
N ASP A 125 -3.08 -23.91 -1.96
CA ASP A 125 -2.86 -23.33 -3.30
C ASP A 125 -2.51 -21.81 -3.25
N MET A 126 -2.31 -21.26 -2.06
CA MET A 126 -1.87 -19.88 -1.79
C MET A 126 -0.74 -19.83 -0.74
N ALA A 127 0.15 -20.83 -0.75
CA ALA A 127 1.15 -21.00 0.30
C ALA A 127 2.52 -20.38 -0.02
N ALA A 128 2.77 -19.92 -1.25
CA ALA A 128 4.04 -19.32 -1.65
C ALA A 128 3.85 -17.88 -2.13
N MET A 129 4.80 -17.00 -1.78
CA MET A 129 4.88 -15.65 -2.37
C MET A 129 5.31 -15.75 -3.84
N ARG A 130 4.64 -15.00 -4.72
CA ARG A 130 4.97 -15.01 -6.16
C ARG A 130 6.31 -14.37 -6.46
N ALA A 131 7.16 -15.02 -7.23
CA ALA A 131 8.40 -14.45 -7.79
C ALA A 131 8.19 -13.87 -9.21
N SER A 132 6.97 -13.99 -9.76
CA SER A 132 6.59 -13.48 -11.08
C SER A 132 5.11 -13.16 -11.11
N LEU A 133 4.69 -12.29 -12.04
CA LEU A 133 3.25 -11.99 -12.28
C LEU A 133 2.60 -13.05 -13.19
N TRP A 134 3.39 -13.91 -13.84
CA TRP A 134 2.91 -14.89 -14.81
C TRP A 134 1.89 -15.91 -14.24
N PRO A 135 2.07 -16.49 -13.05
CA PRO A 135 1.11 -17.45 -12.52
C PRO A 135 -0.31 -16.88 -12.42
N GLY A 136 -0.43 -15.65 -11.90
CA GLY A 136 -1.71 -14.96 -11.80
C GLY A 136 -2.34 -14.64 -13.15
N LEU A 137 -1.55 -14.10 -14.08
CA LEU A 137 -2.00 -13.75 -15.43
C LEU A 137 -2.43 -14.98 -16.22
N VAL A 138 -1.69 -16.08 -16.16
CA VAL A 138 -2.04 -17.33 -16.86
C VAL A 138 -3.31 -17.94 -16.25
N LYS A 139 -3.47 -17.92 -14.93
CA LYS A 139 -4.70 -18.37 -14.27
C LYS A 139 -5.91 -17.52 -14.69
N ALA A 140 -5.74 -16.20 -14.78
CA ALA A 140 -6.78 -15.29 -15.27
C ALA A 140 -7.10 -15.54 -16.75
N LEU A 141 -6.09 -15.76 -17.60
CA LEU A 141 -6.27 -16.12 -19.00
C LEU A 141 -7.07 -17.41 -19.12
N GLN A 142 -6.66 -18.48 -18.44
CA GLN A 142 -7.36 -19.78 -18.47
C GLN A 142 -8.81 -19.65 -18.01
N HIS A 143 -9.06 -18.85 -16.95
CA HIS A 143 -10.41 -18.58 -16.47
C HIS A 143 -11.31 -17.95 -17.56
N ASN A 144 -10.77 -17.01 -18.33
CA ASN A 144 -11.50 -16.35 -19.41
C ASN A 144 -11.70 -17.30 -20.62
N LEU A 145 -10.68 -18.07 -21.00
CA LEU A 145 -10.82 -19.08 -22.08
C LEU A 145 -11.87 -20.14 -21.75
N ASN A 146 -11.92 -20.61 -20.50
CA ASN A 146 -12.94 -21.55 -20.04
C ASN A 146 -14.36 -20.96 -20.08
N ARG A 147 -14.49 -19.65 -20.18
CA ARG A 147 -15.76 -18.91 -20.36
C ARG A 147 -15.99 -18.46 -21.80
N GLN A 148 -15.31 -19.10 -22.75
CA GLN A 148 -15.49 -18.86 -24.19
C GLN A 148 -15.11 -17.42 -24.60
N GLN A 149 -14.18 -16.79 -23.88
CA GLN A 149 -13.58 -15.54 -24.31
C GLN A 149 -12.40 -15.83 -25.23
N ASP A 150 -12.63 -15.84 -26.54
CA ASP A 150 -11.63 -16.24 -27.54
C ASP A 150 -10.52 -15.21 -27.73
N ARG A 151 -10.73 -13.97 -27.28
CA ARG A 151 -9.76 -12.88 -27.39
C ARG A 151 -9.52 -12.21 -26.07
N VAL A 152 -8.38 -12.52 -25.46
CA VAL A 152 -8.00 -12.02 -24.12
C VAL A 152 -6.69 -11.25 -24.21
N ARG A 153 -6.66 -10.06 -23.61
CA ARG A 153 -5.47 -9.20 -23.47
C ARG A 153 -5.45 -8.66 -22.06
N LEU A 154 -4.61 -9.22 -21.23
CA LEU A 154 -4.48 -8.81 -19.85
C LEU A 154 -3.09 -8.26 -19.59
N PHE A 155 -2.99 -7.33 -18.66
CA PHE A 155 -1.72 -6.91 -18.07
C PHE A 155 -1.90 -6.71 -16.57
N GLU A 156 -0.81 -6.81 -15.85
CA GLU A 156 -0.74 -6.53 -14.42
C GLU A 156 0.51 -5.74 -14.11
N SER A 157 0.37 -4.73 -13.25
CA SER A 157 1.49 -4.09 -12.58
C SER A 157 1.43 -4.41 -11.10
N GLY A 158 2.46 -5.04 -10.57
CA GLY A 158 2.48 -5.50 -9.19
C GLY A 158 3.88 -5.83 -8.70
N LEU A 159 3.97 -6.23 -7.45
CA LEU A 159 5.23 -6.65 -6.85
C LEU A 159 5.49 -8.12 -7.10
N ARG A 160 6.77 -8.46 -7.31
CA ARG A 160 7.31 -9.81 -7.13
C ARG A 160 8.19 -9.86 -5.90
N PHE A 161 8.35 -11.03 -5.34
CA PHE A 161 9.06 -11.27 -4.09
C PHE A 161 10.19 -12.26 -4.35
N VAL A 162 11.43 -11.84 -4.09
CA VAL A 162 12.63 -12.65 -4.36
C VAL A 162 13.54 -12.65 -3.14
N GLY A 163 14.02 -13.81 -2.75
CA GLY A 163 14.87 -14.00 -1.57
C GLY A 163 14.11 -14.52 -0.36
N GLN A 164 14.83 -14.75 0.72
CA GLN A 164 14.31 -15.20 2.01
C GLN A 164 13.95 -13.99 2.89
N LEU A 165 13.29 -14.23 4.02
CA LEU A 165 12.74 -13.18 4.91
C LEU A 165 13.79 -12.13 5.30
N GLU A 166 15.02 -12.53 5.59
CA GLU A 166 16.16 -11.66 5.95
C GLU A 166 16.85 -11.02 4.73
N GLY A 167 16.20 -10.76 3.67
CA GLY A 167 16.80 -10.15 2.47
C GLY A 167 15.80 -10.05 1.35
N LEU A 168 14.52 -10.06 1.73
CA LEU A 168 13.42 -10.05 0.81
C LEU A 168 13.42 -8.78 -0.04
N LYS A 169 13.55 -8.97 -1.35
CA LYS A 169 13.43 -7.90 -2.33
C LYS A 169 12.00 -7.88 -2.88
N GLN A 170 11.39 -6.72 -2.81
CA GLN A 170 10.10 -6.44 -3.42
C GLN A 170 10.32 -5.56 -4.64
N GLU A 171 10.12 -6.13 -5.82
CA GLU A 171 10.42 -5.46 -7.08
C GLU A 171 9.13 -5.19 -7.85
N SER A 172 8.98 -3.94 -8.32
CA SER A 172 7.87 -3.55 -9.18
C SER A 172 8.05 -4.13 -10.58
N MET A 173 7.03 -4.86 -11.05
CA MET A 173 7.00 -5.52 -12.34
C MET A 173 5.79 -5.08 -13.15
N LEU A 174 5.93 -5.14 -14.46
CA LEU A 174 4.84 -5.05 -15.43
C LEU A 174 4.90 -6.28 -16.33
N ALA A 175 3.79 -7.00 -16.45
CA ALA A 175 3.68 -8.16 -17.33
C ALA A 175 2.34 -8.14 -18.07
N GLY A 176 2.28 -8.85 -19.19
CA GLY A 176 1.06 -8.97 -19.97
C GLY A 176 0.94 -10.34 -20.63
N VAL A 177 -0.28 -10.73 -20.92
CA VAL A 177 -0.62 -11.97 -21.63
C VAL A 177 -1.67 -11.69 -22.69
N VAL A 178 -1.50 -12.29 -23.84
CA VAL A 178 -2.43 -12.19 -24.97
C VAL A 178 -2.78 -13.57 -25.50
N CYS A 179 -4.04 -13.73 -25.91
CA CYS A 179 -4.52 -14.90 -26.59
C CYS A 179 -5.59 -14.50 -27.61
N GLY A 180 -5.69 -15.26 -28.71
CA GLY A 180 -6.66 -15.02 -29.76
C GLY A 180 -6.16 -14.09 -30.88
N THR A 181 -7.09 -13.62 -31.70
CA THR A 181 -6.81 -12.84 -32.89
C THR A 181 -6.29 -11.44 -32.60
N ARG A 182 -5.47 -10.89 -33.52
CA ARG A 182 -4.92 -9.54 -33.39
C ARG A 182 -6.03 -8.49 -33.33
N PHE A 183 -7.04 -8.65 -34.14
CA PHE A 183 -8.19 -7.74 -34.24
C PHE A 183 -9.46 -8.44 -33.73
N PRO A 184 -10.45 -7.72 -33.20
CA PRO A 184 -11.74 -8.28 -32.92
C PRO A 184 -12.39 -8.81 -34.22
N GLU A 185 -13.26 -9.78 -34.11
CA GLU A 185 -14.01 -10.32 -35.24
C GLU A 185 -14.83 -9.20 -35.92
N GLY A 186 -14.73 -9.09 -37.22
CA GLY A 186 -15.36 -8.01 -37.98
C GLY A 186 -15.47 -8.33 -39.49
N TRP A 187 -16.34 -7.63 -40.17
CA TRP A 187 -16.68 -7.85 -41.59
C TRP A 187 -15.48 -7.71 -42.56
N ALA A 188 -14.48 -6.93 -42.21
CA ALA A 188 -13.33 -6.61 -43.06
C ALA A 188 -12.12 -7.53 -42.83
N GLN A 189 -12.23 -8.51 -41.92
CA GLN A 189 -11.10 -9.37 -41.56
C GLN A 189 -11.51 -10.83 -41.74
N GLY A 190 -10.88 -11.49 -42.72
CA GLY A 190 -10.95 -12.95 -42.85
C GLY A 190 -10.39 -13.62 -41.57
N ARG A 191 -10.91 -14.80 -41.31
CA ARG A 191 -10.43 -15.65 -40.18
C ARG A 191 -8.95 -15.98 -40.32
#